data_abc7a88da3151ee21c5a56698e353aef
#
_entry.id   abc7a88da3151ee21c5a56698e353aef
#
_cell.length_a   1.000
_cell.length_b   1.000
_cell.length_c   1.000
_cell.angle_alpha   90.00
_cell.angle_beta   90.00
_cell.angle_gamma   90.00
#
_symmetry.space_group_name_H-M   'P 1'
#
loop_
_entity.id
_entity.type
_entity.pdbx_description
1 polymer ?
#
loop_
_entity_poly.entity_id
_entity_poly.type
_entity_poly.pdbx_seq_one_letter_code
_entity_poly.pdbx_strand_id
1 'polypeptide(L)'
;MIERKHEGPRSGTGARFADTVAIDFCDGERDLYGIAWITRLPNAGRVRASAVVFAGGELAEMTEHEDDGAVDDWGAAQASGVRMTTAVPLERWSLAVTGSSVSLELDAYALLPPLQLEHPELSHMTGIEQYEHVCRVDGTLGIAGSSTPLRGTGRRVHCWGEFGWDRVDRWRTLYAASDGGRAISVAAARPAGSDGHDSELRWARLFGTDTGEPAFDQVRLSTVFDAGGLPAKAGLELLNEGDEFPLRLGGEAVCGARSERDGHEIAISFFRWSLEGEPAYGCYEMIARR
;
A
#
# COMPACT_ATOMS: atom_id res chain seq x y z
N MET A 1 14.11 9.50 -11.50
CA MET A 1 13.44 8.53 -12.41
C MET A 1 13.77 7.11 -11.97
N ILE A 2 12.78 6.27 -11.79
CA ILE A 2 12.95 4.86 -11.42
C ILE A 2 13.37 4.06 -12.65
N GLU A 3 14.39 3.22 -12.51
CA GLU A 3 14.99 2.38 -13.56
C GLU A 3 14.97 0.92 -13.12
N ARG A 4 15.16 -0.03 -14.05
CA ARG A 4 15.17 -1.48 -13.76
C ARG A 4 16.12 -1.91 -12.63
N LYS A 5 17.27 -1.26 -12.48
CA LYS A 5 18.19 -1.50 -11.37
C LYS A 5 17.60 -1.21 -9.98
N HIS A 6 16.56 -0.40 -9.93
CA HIS A 6 15.86 -0.04 -8.68
C HIS A 6 14.90 -1.14 -8.18
N GLU A 7 14.66 -2.18 -8.97
CA GLU A 7 13.94 -3.38 -8.54
C GLU A 7 14.78 -4.29 -7.61
N GLY A 8 16.09 -4.11 -7.58
CA GLY A 8 16.97 -4.90 -6.72
C GLY A 8 16.83 -4.55 -5.23
N PRO A 9 17.31 -5.46 -4.36
CA PRO A 9 17.33 -5.25 -2.91
C PRO A 9 18.10 -4.00 -2.51
N ARG A 10 17.59 -3.31 -1.50
CA ARG A 10 18.19 -2.12 -0.91
C ARG A 10 19.01 -2.47 0.32
N SER A 11 19.96 -1.62 0.64
CA SER A 11 20.78 -1.74 1.84
C SER A 11 20.94 -0.36 2.51
N GLY A 12 21.14 -0.38 3.81
CA GLY A 12 21.41 0.79 4.64
C GLY A 12 22.20 0.38 5.87
N THR A 13 22.71 1.35 6.62
CA THR A 13 23.58 1.10 7.77
C THR A 13 22.85 1.07 9.12
N GLY A 14 21.60 1.54 9.17
CA GLY A 14 20.79 1.58 10.39
C GLY A 14 20.39 0.19 10.87
N ALA A 15 20.41 -0.04 12.17
CA ALA A 15 20.10 -1.35 12.76
C ALA A 15 18.67 -1.84 12.43
N ARG A 16 17.75 -0.89 12.21
CA ARG A 16 16.34 -1.16 11.89
C ARG A 16 16.01 -0.93 10.41
N PHE A 17 17.06 -0.88 9.55
CA PHE A 17 16.83 -0.73 8.13
C PHE A 17 15.98 -1.87 7.60
N ALA A 18 14.90 -1.50 6.92
CA ALA A 18 13.96 -2.41 6.29
C ALA A 18 13.88 -2.14 4.79
N ASP A 19 13.65 -3.19 4.02
CA ASP A 19 13.45 -3.14 2.58
C ASP A 19 12.25 -4.03 2.27
N THR A 20 11.14 -3.42 1.81
CA THR A 20 9.83 -4.07 1.72
C THR A 20 9.28 -3.99 0.32
N VAL A 21 8.80 -5.12 -0.18
CA VAL A 21 7.93 -5.18 -1.37
C VAL A 21 6.54 -5.63 -0.93
N ALA A 22 5.53 -4.93 -1.42
CA ALA A 22 4.12 -5.24 -1.21
C ALA A 22 3.37 -5.29 -2.53
N ILE A 23 2.34 -6.14 -2.59
CA ILE A 23 1.36 -6.16 -3.68
C ILE A 23 -0.02 -6.20 -3.03
N ASP A 24 -0.87 -5.23 -3.36
CA ASP A 24 -2.29 -5.24 -3.03
C ASP A 24 -3.14 -5.51 -4.27
N PHE A 25 -4.39 -5.93 -4.05
CA PHE A 25 -5.36 -6.18 -5.10
C PHE A 25 -6.78 -5.88 -4.67
N CYS A 26 -7.59 -5.43 -5.63
CA CYS A 26 -8.99 -5.10 -5.45
C CYS A 26 -9.79 -5.63 -6.66
N ASP A 27 -10.66 -6.61 -6.44
CA ASP A 27 -11.70 -7.04 -7.39
C ASP A 27 -13.07 -6.65 -6.80
N GLY A 28 -13.50 -5.43 -7.10
CA GLY A 28 -14.74 -4.88 -6.56
C GLY A 28 -16.00 -5.51 -7.11
N GLU A 29 -15.93 -6.23 -8.23
CA GLU A 29 -17.07 -6.98 -8.79
C GLU A 29 -17.35 -8.26 -8.00
N ARG A 30 -16.31 -8.87 -7.42
CA ARG A 30 -16.39 -10.14 -6.68
C ARG A 30 -16.19 -10.00 -5.18
N ASP A 31 -16.04 -8.75 -4.69
CA ASP A 31 -15.73 -8.46 -3.29
C ASP A 31 -14.49 -9.22 -2.78
N LEU A 32 -13.41 -9.22 -3.60
CA LEU A 32 -12.13 -9.83 -3.25
C LEU A 32 -11.08 -8.75 -3.08
N TYR A 33 -10.46 -8.70 -1.92
CA TYR A 33 -9.44 -7.70 -1.59
C TYR A 33 -8.31 -8.34 -0.81
N GLY A 34 -7.11 -7.78 -0.94
CA GLY A 34 -6.01 -8.23 -0.12
C GLY A 34 -4.72 -7.48 -0.38
N ILE A 35 -3.78 -7.70 0.53
CA ILE A 35 -2.43 -7.18 0.44
C ILE A 35 -1.48 -8.20 1.06
N ALA A 36 -0.31 -8.36 0.46
CA ALA A 36 0.77 -9.14 1.02
C ALA A 36 2.09 -8.36 0.96
N TRP A 37 2.95 -8.59 1.95
CA TRP A 37 4.29 -7.99 2.06
C TRP A 37 5.34 -9.05 2.31
N ILE A 38 6.54 -8.80 1.78
CA ILE A 38 7.79 -9.37 2.27
C ILE A 38 8.71 -8.21 2.64
N THR A 39 9.22 -8.23 3.88
CA THR A 39 10.14 -7.24 4.42
C THR A 39 11.46 -7.91 4.76
N ARG A 40 12.54 -7.44 4.18
CA ARG A 40 13.91 -7.79 4.54
C ARG A 40 14.36 -6.88 5.68
N LEU A 41 14.98 -7.47 6.68
CA LEU A 41 15.67 -6.79 7.78
C LEU A 41 17.16 -7.19 7.71
N PRO A 42 17.92 -6.70 6.72
CA PRO A 42 19.23 -7.26 6.36
C PRO A 42 20.25 -7.14 7.50
N ASN A 43 20.19 -6.08 8.28
CA ASN A 43 21.11 -5.87 9.39
C ASN A 43 20.75 -6.67 10.65
N ALA A 44 19.53 -7.23 10.71
CA ALA A 44 19.09 -8.16 11.75
C ALA A 44 19.17 -9.63 11.30
N GLY A 45 19.47 -9.91 10.02
CA GLY A 45 19.46 -11.26 9.46
C GLY A 45 18.07 -11.92 9.47
N ARG A 46 17.01 -11.12 9.30
CA ARG A 46 15.61 -11.56 9.43
C ARG A 46 14.79 -11.19 8.22
N VAL A 47 13.73 -11.94 8.01
CA VAL A 47 12.71 -11.67 7.00
C VAL A 47 11.34 -11.77 7.64
N ARG A 48 10.45 -10.85 7.25
CA ARG A 48 9.05 -10.84 7.69
C ARG A 48 8.14 -10.98 6.48
N ALA A 49 7.10 -11.80 6.60
CA ALA A 49 6.05 -11.93 5.62
C ALA A 49 4.69 -11.77 6.26
N SER A 50 3.80 -11.07 5.59
CA SER A 50 2.43 -10.85 6.05
C SER A 50 1.47 -10.88 4.87
N ALA A 51 0.25 -11.38 5.11
CA ALA A 51 -0.82 -11.32 4.15
C ALA A 51 -2.15 -11.09 4.85
N VAL A 52 -3.01 -10.27 4.24
CA VAL A 52 -4.39 -10.04 4.67
C VAL A 52 -5.27 -10.18 3.44
N VAL A 53 -6.26 -11.06 3.51
CA VAL A 53 -7.17 -11.37 2.39
C VAL A 53 -8.60 -11.33 2.86
N PHE A 54 -9.48 -10.69 2.08
CA PHE A 54 -10.91 -10.58 2.30
C PHE A 54 -11.68 -11.16 1.14
N ALA A 55 -12.83 -11.77 1.45
CA ALA A 55 -13.78 -12.25 0.46
C ALA A 55 -15.21 -12.02 0.95
N GLY A 56 -16.06 -11.41 0.12
CA GLY A 56 -17.44 -11.07 0.49
C GLY A 56 -17.52 -10.10 1.67
N GLY A 57 -16.56 -9.19 1.81
CA GLY A 57 -16.48 -8.25 2.92
C GLY A 57 -15.93 -8.81 4.24
N GLU A 58 -15.68 -10.11 4.32
CA GLU A 58 -15.21 -10.80 5.53
C GLU A 58 -13.72 -11.12 5.45
N LEU A 59 -13.03 -11.12 6.60
CA LEU A 59 -11.63 -11.51 6.71
C LEU A 59 -11.48 -13.03 6.47
N ALA A 60 -10.85 -13.40 5.37
CA ALA A 60 -10.61 -14.80 5.01
C ALA A 60 -9.28 -15.34 5.55
N GLU A 61 -8.24 -14.52 5.56
CA GLU A 61 -6.91 -14.87 6.07
C GLU A 61 -6.20 -13.62 6.59
N MET A 62 -5.47 -13.78 7.70
CA MET A 62 -4.51 -12.80 8.18
C MET A 62 -3.33 -13.54 8.78
N THR A 63 -2.18 -13.37 8.17
CA THR A 63 -0.93 -14.00 8.63
C THR A 63 0.15 -12.95 8.81
N GLU A 64 0.99 -13.18 9.81
CA GLU A 64 2.22 -12.42 10.04
C GLU A 64 3.25 -13.34 10.66
N HIS A 65 4.39 -13.45 10.00
CA HIS A 65 5.50 -14.28 10.45
C HIS A 65 6.82 -13.51 10.29
N GLU A 66 7.72 -13.73 11.22
CA GLU A 66 9.09 -13.24 11.14
C GLU A 66 10.03 -14.40 11.43
N ASP A 67 10.92 -14.68 10.49
CA ASP A 67 11.84 -15.80 10.52
C ASP A 67 13.30 -15.31 10.46
N ASP A 68 14.22 -16.09 10.99
CA ASP A 68 15.64 -15.94 10.71
C ASP A 68 15.88 -16.32 9.23
N GLY A 69 16.57 -15.47 8.50
CA GLY A 69 16.85 -15.72 7.09
C GLY A 69 17.15 -14.46 6.29
N ALA A 70 17.35 -14.65 5.00
CA ALA A 70 17.60 -13.58 4.06
C ALA A 70 16.76 -13.79 2.79
N VAL A 71 16.31 -12.71 2.21
CA VAL A 71 15.87 -12.62 0.82
C VAL A 71 16.95 -11.84 0.09
N ASP A 72 17.69 -12.51 -0.77
CA ASP A 72 18.86 -11.93 -1.46
C ASP A 72 18.51 -11.23 -2.76
N ASP A 73 17.34 -11.55 -3.31
CA ASP A 73 16.87 -11.03 -4.59
C ASP A 73 15.34 -10.90 -4.60
N TRP A 74 14.83 -9.79 -5.14
CA TRP A 74 13.40 -9.59 -5.39
C TRP A 74 12.91 -10.30 -6.66
N GLY A 75 13.81 -10.88 -7.45
CA GLY A 75 13.48 -11.74 -8.59
C GLY A 75 12.71 -13.00 -8.18
N ALA A 76 12.97 -13.54 -6.96
CA ALA A 76 12.31 -14.71 -6.42
C ALA A 76 12.34 -14.69 -4.87
N ALA A 77 11.55 -13.82 -4.27
CA ALA A 77 11.45 -13.69 -2.82
C ALA A 77 10.40 -14.65 -2.25
N GLN A 78 10.74 -15.34 -1.16
CA GLN A 78 9.79 -16.20 -0.45
C GLN A 78 10.03 -16.15 1.06
N ALA A 79 8.96 -16.01 1.82
CA ALA A 79 8.95 -16.12 3.27
C ALA A 79 7.56 -16.56 3.77
N SER A 80 7.50 -17.51 4.70
CA SER A 80 6.31 -17.89 5.47
C SER A 80 5.00 -17.96 4.69
N GLY A 81 5.00 -18.69 3.56
CA GLY A 81 3.81 -18.87 2.72
C GLY A 81 3.53 -17.72 1.74
N VAL A 82 4.28 -16.64 1.76
CA VAL A 82 4.21 -15.57 0.77
C VAL A 82 5.38 -15.70 -0.20
N ARG A 83 5.09 -15.70 -1.50
CA ARG A 83 6.09 -15.69 -2.57
C ARG A 83 5.81 -14.53 -3.52
N MET A 84 6.83 -13.75 -3.79
CA MET A 84 6.81 -12.66 -4.77
C MET A 84 7.91 -12.87 -5.80
N THR A 85 7.59 -12.64 -7.06
CA THR A 85 8.54 -12.79 -8.16
C THR A 85 8.49 -11.57 -9.07
N THR A 86 9.63 -11.01 -9.40
CA THR A 86 9.74 -10.00 -10.46
C THR A 86 9.95 -10.73 -11.79
N ALA A 87 8.87 -10.93 -12.54
CA ALA A 87 8.92 -11.61 -13.82
C ALA A 87 9.53 -10.73 -14.92
N VAL A 88 9.17 -9.45 -14.96
CA VAL A 88 9.78 -8.44 -15.85
C VAL A 88 9.92 -7.15 -15.01
N PRO A 89 11.15 -6.67 -14.78
CA PRO A 89 11.38 -5.48 -13.97
C PRO A 89 10.61 -4.25 -14.45
N LEU A 90 9.87 -3.61 -13.53
CA LEU A 90 8.99 -2.45 -13.73
C LEU A 90 7.74 -2.72 -14.58
N GLU A 91 7.47 -3.96 -14.95
CA GLU A 91 6.38 -4.30 -15.87
C GLU A 91 5.46 -5.41 -15.35
N ARG A 92 6.05 -6.49 -14.76
CA ARG A 92 5.26 -7.65 -14.33
C ARG A 92 5.84 -8.34 -13.12
N TRP A 93 4.97 -8.64 -12.18
CA TRP A 93 5.26 -9.36 -10.94
C TRP A 93 4.22 -10.45 -10.71
N SER A 94 4.57 -11.44 -9.90
CA SER A 94 3.65 -12.47 -9.44
C SER A 94 3.65 -12.50 -7.91
N LEU A 95 2.48 -12.75 -7.32
CA LEU A 95 2.27 -12.98 -5.90
C LEU A 95 1.60 -14.33 -5.72
N ALA A 96 2.11 -15.15 -4.81
CA ALA A 96 1.41 -16.31 -4.30
C ALA A 96 1.35 -16.26 -2.78
N VAL A 97 0.19 -16.59 -2.22
CA VAL A 97 -0.01 -16.74 -0.77
C VAL A 97 -0.57 -18.13 -0.50
N THR A 98 0.07 -18.84 0.42
CA THR A 98 -0.40 -20.12 0.94
C THR A 98 -0.62 -19.95 2.43
N GLY A 99 -1.86 -19.70 2.80
CA GLY A 99 -2.32 -19.59 4.20
C GLY A 99 -2.96 -20.87 4.71
N SER A 100 -3.59 -20.77 5.87
CA SER A 100 -4.31 -21.89 6.50
C SER A 100 -5.67 -22.15 5.84
N SER A 101 -6.34 -21.11 5.36
CA SER A 101 -7.68 -21.13 4.76
C SER A 101 -7.70 -20.60 3.34
N VAL A 102 -6.62 -19.96 2.88
CA VAL A 102 -6.53 -19.26 1.61
C VAL A 102 -5.35 -19.76 0.79
N SER A 103 -5.57 -19.89 -0.53
CA SER A 103 -4.51 -19.98 -1.54
C SER A 103 -4.74 -18.89 -2.59
N LEU A 104 -3.77 -18.03 -2.82
CA LEU A 104 -3.81 -16.97 -3.82
C LEU A 104 -2.68 -17.17 -4.83
N GLU A 105 -3.01 -17.06 -6.10
CA GLU A 105 -2.04 -16.89 -7.19
C GLU A 105 -2.46 -15.69 -8.05
N LEU A 106 -1.57 -14.74 -8.25
CA LEU A 106 -1.86 -13.45 -8.85
C LEU A 106 -0.68 -12.99 -9.70
N ASP A 107 -0.96 -12.52 -10.90
CA ASP A 107 -0.06 -11.71 -11.72
C ASP A 107 -0.47 -10.24 -11.67
N ALA A 108 0.50 -9.34 -11.48
CA ALA A 108 0.34 -7.90 -11.49
C ALA A 108 1.08 -7.31 -12.70
N TYR A 109 0.39 -6.52 -13.49
CA TYR A 109 0.91 -5.88 -14.71
C TYR A 109 0.86 -4.37 -14.55
N ALA A 110 2.00 -3.69 -14.68
CA ALA A 110 2.04 -2.24 -14.60
C ALA A 110 1.15 -1.60 -15.68
N LEU A 111 0.26 -0.72 -15.26
CA LEU A 111 -0.59 0.09 -16.14
C LEU A 111 0.04 1.44 -16.45
N LEU A 112 0.85 1.95 -15.53
CA LEU A 112 1.44 3.27 -15.56
C LEU A 112 2.94 3.20 -15.21
N PRO A 113 3.74 4.19 -15.62
CA PRO A 113 5.12 4.31 -15.14
C PRO A 113 5.18 4.38 -13.62
N PRO A 114 6.32 3.98 -13.01
CA PRO A 114 6.48 4.02 -11.57
C PRO A 114 6.33 5.44 -11.03
N LEU A 115 5.58 5.56 -9.94
CA LEU A 115 5.42 6.80 -9.18
C LEU A 115 6.37 6.76 -7.97
N GLN A 116 7.26 7.74 -7.89
CA GLN A 116 8.11 7.95 -6.71
C GLN A 116 7.43 8.92 -5.75
N LEU A 117 7.49 8.63 -4.44
CA LEU A 117 7.08 9.57 -3.40
C LEU A 117 8.14 10.69 -3.31
N GLU A 118 7.84 11.82 -3.94
CA GLU A 118 8.75 12.97 -4.03
C GLU A 118 8.31 14.08 -3.05
N HIS A 119 8.57 13.87 -1.76
CA HIS A 119 8.33 14.86 -0.72
C HIS A 119 9.47 14.84 0.30
N PRO A 120 10.50 15.71 0.15
CA PRO A 120 11.72 15.64 0.95
C PRO A 120 11.49 15.70 2.47
N GLU A 121 10.59 16.56 2.94
CA GLU A 121 10.28 16.69 4.36
C GLU A 121 9.60 15.43 4.92
N LEU A 122 8.67 14.85 4.15
CA LEU A 122 7.98 13.62 4.51
C LEU A 122 8.98 12.44 4.58
N SER A 123 9.82 12.29 3.56
CA SER A 123 10.88 11.27 3.53
C SER A 123 11.89 11.45 4.65
N HIS A 124 12.30 12.70 4.95
CA HIS A 124 13.20 12.99 6.06
C HIS A 124 12.57 12.63 7.41
N MET A 125 11.31 12.98 7.63
CA MET A 125 10.59 12.70 8.87
C MET A 125 10.36 11.21 9.07
N THR A 126 9.89 10.51 8.04
CA THR A 126 9.60 9.07 8.11
C THR A 126 10.84 8.19 8.02
N GLY A 127 11.90 8.67 7.37
CA GLY A 127 13.07 7.86 7.04
C GLY A 127 12.82 6.85 5.91
N ILE A 128 11.71 6.98 5.17
CA ILE A 128 11.31 6.05 4.12
C ILE A 128 11.41 6.69 2.75
N GLU A 129 11.98 5.93 1.83
CA GLU A 129 11.88 6.13 0.40
C GLU A 129 10.97 5.06 -0.20
N GLN A 130 10.19 5.44 -1.21
CA GLN A 130 9.29 4.49 -1.85
C GLN A 130 8.99 4.88 -3.29
N TYR A 131 8.69 3.86 -4.09
CA TYR A 131 7.99 4.01 -5.37
C TYR A 131 6.92 2.93 -5.50
N GLU A 132 5.94 3.19 -6.34
CA GLU A 132 4.81 2.30 -6.56
C GLU A 132 4.41 2.23 -8.03
N HIS A 133 3.70 1.17 -8.38
CA HIS A 133 3.08 0.98 -9.68
C HIS A 133 1.60 0.73 -9.50
N VAL A 134 0.80 1.38 -10.32
CA VAL A 134 -0.59 0.98 -10.55
C VAL A 134 -0.59 -0.24 -11.43
N CYS A 135 -1.32 -1.27 -11.04
CA CYS A 135 -1.33 -2.54 -11.74
C CYS A 135 -2.76 -2.96 -12.12
N ARG A 136 -2.89 -3.62 -13.25
CA ARG A 136 -3.95 -4.58 -13.45
C ARG A 136 -3.52 -5.89 -12.80
N VAL A 137 -4.46 -6.57 -12.15
CA VAL A 137 -4.22 -7.87 -11.54
C VAL A 137 -5.14 -8.93 -12.12
N ASP A 138 -4.57 -10.12 -12.39
CA ASP A 138 -5.31 -11.29 -12.85
C ASP A 138 -4.82 -12.51 -12.06
N GLY A 139 -5.74 -13.35 -11.57
CA GLY A 139 -5.34 -14.50 -10.78
C GLY A 139 -6.50 -15.39 -10.32
N THR A 140 -6.24 -16.14 -9.26
CA THR A 140 -7.23 -16.99 -8.61
C THR A 140 -7.08 -16.94 -7.10
N LEU A 141 -8.22 -16.92 -6.41
CA LEU A 141 -8.30 -17.03 -4.96
C LEU A 141 -9.03 -18.33 -4.59
N GLY A 142 -8.36 -19.21 -3.90
CA GLY A 142 -8.92 -20.44 -3.31
C GLY A 142 -9.27 -20.22 -1.85
N ILE A 143 -10.51 -20.56 -1.46
CA ILE A 143 -10.99 -20.53 -0.06
C ILE A 143 -11.78 -21.82 0.19
N ALA A 144 -11.43 -22.54 1.26
CA ALA A 144 -12.13 -23.77 1.68
C ALA A 144 -12.34 -24.80 0.53
N GLY A 145 -11.37 -24.90 -0.37
CA GLY A 145 -11.40 -25.83 -1.50
C GLY A 145 -12.16 -25.32 -2.75
N SER A 146 -12.77 -24.15 -2.68
CA SER A 146 -13.36 -23.48 -3.83
C SER A 146 -12.37 -22.48 -4.43
N SER A 147 -12.31 -22.38 -5.76
CA SER A 147 -11.44 -21.44 -6.48
C SER A 147 -12.27 -20.40 -7.23
N THR A 148 -11.99 -19.14 -7.02
CA THR A 148 -12.65 -17.99 -7.64
C THR A 148 -11.66 -17.24 -8.51
N PRO A 149 -11.95 -16.96 -9.79
CA PRO A 149 -11.15 -16.06 -10.60
C PRO A 149 -11.09 -14.67 -9.96
N LEU A 150 -9.94 -14.04 -10.01
CA LEU A 150 -9.68 -12.69 -9.52
C LEU A 150 -9.25 -11.82 -10.69
N ARG A 151 -9.88 -10.67 -10.85
CA ARG A 151 -9.50 -9.68 -11.87
C ARG A 151 -9.87 -8.28 -11.38
N GLY A 152 -8.91 -7.36 -11.43
CA GLY A 152 -9.15 -6.00 -10.97
C GLY A 152 -7.93 -5.13 -11.06
N THR A 153 -7.89 -4.14 -10.17
CA THR A 153 -6.75 -3.23 -10.00
C THR A 153 -5.95 -3.60 -8.76
N GLY A 154 -4.72 -3.13 -8.71
CA GLY A 154 -3.84 -3.32 -7.57
C GLY A 154 -2.68 -2.36 -7.62
N ARG A 155 -1.86 -2.45 -6.60
CA ARG A 155 -0.65 -1.65 -6.49
C ARG A 155 0.52 -2.54 -6.10
N ARG A 156 1.68 -2.31 -6.72
CA ARG A 156 2.95 -2.85 -6.25
C ARG A 156 3.76 -1.72 -5.66
N VAL A 157 4.20 -1.88 -4.42
CA VAL A 157 5.03 -0.91 -3.69
C VAL A 157 6.41 -1.50 -3.43
N HIS A 158 7.46 -0.70 -3.57
CA HIS A 158 8.78 -0.98 -3.03
C HIS A 158 9.19 0.19 -2.16
N CYS A 159 9.35 -0.05 -0.86
CA CYS A 159 9.76 0.96 0.10
C CYS A 159 10.92 0.46 0.94
N TRP A 160 11.82 1.38 1.30
CA TRP A 160 13.00 1.07 2.10
C TRP A 160 13.41 2.23 2.98
N GLY A 161 14.12 1.92 4.05
CA GLY A 161 14.65 2.91 4.97
C GLY A 161 14.65 2.43 6.41
N GLU A 162 14.95 3.33 7.32
CA GLU A 162 14.80 3.13 8.75
C GLU A 162 13.68 4.02 9.26
N PHE A 163 12.49 3.44 9.45
CA PHE A 163 11.30 4.20 9.80
C PHE A 163 11.46 4.91 11.15
N GLY A 164 11.23 6.21 11.15
CA GLY A 164 11.39 7.10 12.29
C GLY A 164 10.22 7.06 13.27
N TRP A 165 9.94 5.92 13.89
CA TRP A 165 8.86 5.78 14.89
C TRP A 165 8.99 6.70 16.10
N ASP A 166 10.18 7.21 16.38
CA ASP A 166 10.45 8.22 17.39
C ASP A 166 10.03 9.62 16.97
N ARG A 167 9.88 9.86 15.67
CA ARG A 167 9.52 11.15 15.06
C ARG A 167 8.09 11.21 14.53
N VAL A 168 7.42 10.07 14.39
CA VAL A 168 6.09 9.94 13.76
C VAL A 168 5.12 9.25 14.72
N ASP A 169 4.00 9.90 15.03
CA ASP A 169 2.90 9.31 15.80
C ASP A 169 1.93 8.56 14.92
N ARG A 170 1.76 9.00 13.65
CA ARG A 170 0.84 8.37 12.70
C ARG A 170 1.38 8.50 11.29
N TRP A 171 1.41 7.38 10.59
CA TRP A 171 1.64 7.27 9.17
C TRP A 171 0.39 6.76 8.47
N ARG A 172 0.01 7.38 7.35
CA ARG A 172 -1.13 6.97 6.54
C ARG A 172 -0.73 6.93 5.09
N THR A 173 -1.08 5.85 4.40
CA THR A 173 -1.02 5.76 2.95
C THR A 173 -2.38 5.39 2.41
N LEU A 174 -2.73 5.96 1.28
CA LEU A 174 -3.98 5.71 0.60
C LEU A 174 -3.70 5.65 -0.89
N TYR A 175 -4.26 4.63 -1.50
CA TYR A 175 -4.20 4.42 -2.92
C TYR A 175 -5.59 4.04 -3.42
N ALA A 176 -5.96 4.53 -4.61
CA ALA A 176 -7.13 4.05 -5.32
C ALA A 176 -6.89 4.15 -6.83
N ALA A 177 -7.40 3.18 -7.58
CA ALA A 177 -7.39 3.18 -9.04
C ALA A 177 -8.74 2.78 -9.62
N SER A 178 -9.12 3.42 -10.73
CA SER A 178 -10.24 3.01 -11.57
C SER A 178 -9.76 2.07 -12.67
N ASP A 179 -10.68 1.28 -13.22
CA ASP A 179 -10.41 0.44 -14.39
C ASP A 179 -10.03 1.26 -15.64
N GLY A 180 -10.45 2.53 -15.69
CA GLY A 180 -10.05 3.50 -16.72
C GLY A 180 -8.59 3.96 -16.66
N GLY A 181 -7.81 3.48 -15.67
CA GLY A 181 -6.40 3.80 -15.52
C GLY A 181 -6.14 5.14 -14.80
N ARG A 182 -7.17 5.79 -14.25
CA ARG A 182 -6.99 6.92 -13.32
C ARG A 182 -6.67 6.39 -11.95
N ALA A 183 -5.70 6.99 -11.28
CA ALA A 183 -5.34 6.59 -9.93
C ALA A 183 -4.90 7.80 -9.08
N ILE A 184 -4.99 7.62 -7.77
CA ILE A 184 -4.51 8.57 -6.78
C ILE A 184 -3.63 7.86 -5.76
N SER A 185 -2.53 8.49 -5.38
CA SER A 185 -1.72 8.09 -4.25
C SER A 185 -1.60 9.24 -3.26
N VAL A 186 -1.72 8.91 -1.98
CA VAL A 186 -1.66 9.84 -0.86
C VAL A 186 -0.75 9.28 0.23
N ALA A 187 0.10 10.13 0.77
CA ALA A 187 0.89 9.84 1.96
C ALA A 187 0.74 10.97 2.97
N ALA A 188 0.62 10.62 4.24
CA ALA A 188 0.50 11.59 5.31
C ALA A 188 1.21 11.10 6.57
N ALA A 189 1.96 12.00 7.22
CA ALA A 189 2.64 11.70 8.47
C ALA A 189 2.40 12.79 9.50
N ARG A 190 1.98 12.39 10.70
CA ARG A 190 1.87 13.30 11.84
C ARG A 190 3.13 13.21 12.68
N PRO A 191 3.81 14.34 12.93
CA PRO A 191 4.97 14.37 13.81
C PRO A 191 4.64 13.92 15.23
N ALA A 192 5.59 13.24 15.89
CA ALA A 192 5.45 12.82 17.26
C ALA A 192 5.26 14.01 18.21
N GLY A 193 4.34 13.87 19.17
CA GLY A 193 4.04 14.90 20.17
C GLY A 193 3.35 16.14 19.62
N SER A 194 2.83 16.09 18.38
CA SER A 194 2.07 17.20 17.82
C SER A 194 0.59 17.09 18.14
N ASP A 195 -0.01 18.21 18.58
CA ASP A 195 -1.44 18.32 18.84
C ASP A 195 -2.18 18.77 17.58
N GLY A 196 -2.99 17.88 17.02
CA GLY A 196 -3.90 18.21 15.93
C GLY A 196 -3.46 17.84 14.53
N HIS A 197 -4.36 18.08 13.56
CA HIS A 197 -4.18 17.72 12.17
C HIS A 197 -3.35 18.72 11.36
N ASP A 198 -3.19 19.94 11.85
CA ASP A 198 -2.53 21.01 11.10
C ASP A 198 -1.02 20.82 10.93
N SER A 199 -0.40 20.05 11.83
CA SER A 199 1.02 19.70 11.77
C SER A 199 1.33 18.50 10.87
N GLU A 200 0.32 17.82 10.35
CA GLU A 200 0.50 16.65 9.51
C GLU A 200 1.06 17.04 8.14
N LEU A 201 2.20 16.49 7.78
CA LEU A 201 2.72 16.57 6.41
C LEU A 201 1.90 15.66 5.51
N ARG A 202 1.48 16.18 4.36
CA ARG A 202 0.64 15.46 3.40
C ARG A 202 1.16 15.63 1.99
N TRP A 203 1.06 14.58 1.23
CA TRP A 203 1.39 14.53 -0.18
C TRP A 203 0.32 13.75 -0.90
N ALA A 204 -0.08 14.21 -2.09
CA ALA A 204 -0.97 13.49 -2.98
C ALA A 204 -0.60 13.74 -4.42
N ARG A 205 -0.80 12.73 -5.26
CA ARG A 205 -0.64 12.82 -6.70
C ARG A 205 -1.74 12.04 -7.40
N LEU A 206 -2.40 12.71 -8.34
CA LEU A 206 -3.33 12.09 -9.29
C LEU A 206 -2.54 11.74 -10.55
N PHE A 207 -2.82 10.62 -11.17
CA PHE A 207 -2.18 10.21 -12.40
C PHE A 207 -3.13 9.37 -13.26
N GLY A 208 -2.93 9.46 -14.56
CA GLY A 208 -3.71 8.80 -15.58
C GLY A 208 -2.85 8.38 -16.74
N THR A 209 -3.49 7.95 -17.84
CA THR A 209 -2.81 7.38 -19.00
C THR A 209 -1.93 8.37 -19.77
N ASP A 210 -2.17 9.68 -19.69
CA ASP A 210 -1.64 10.61 -20.68
C ASP A 210 -0.52 11.53 -20.19
N THR A 211 -0.46 11.88 -18.90
CA THR A 211 0.63 12.72 -18.35
C THR A 211 0.77 12.52 -16.85
N GLY A 212 2.01 12.47 -16.36
CA GLY A 212 2.25 12.55 -14.92
C GLY A 212 1.85 13.95 -14.42
N GLU A 213 0.71 14.06 -13.78
CA GLU A 213 0.28 15.30 -13.13
C GLU A 213 1.24 15.61 -11.97
N PRO A 214 1.54 16.88 -11.66
CA PRO A 214 2.34 17.24 -10.51
C PRO A 214 1.64 16.84 -9.21
N ALA A 215 2.40 16.77 -8.12
CA ALA A 215 1.80 16.67 -6.79
C ALA A 215 0.97 17.92 -6.49
N PHE A 216 -0.10 17.75 -5.70
CA PHE A 216 -0.94 18.88 -5.30
C PHE A 216 -0.22 19.76 -4.27
N ASP A 217 -0.41 21.07 -4.39
CA ASP A 217 0.18 22.05 -3.47
C ASP A 217 -0.47 22.01 -2.08
N GLN A 218 -1.77 21.74 -2.05
CA GLN A 218 -2.53 21.59 -0.81
C GLN A 218 -3.33 20.28 -0.82
N VAL A 219 -3.13 19.49 0.23
CA VAL A 219 -3.80 18.22 0.44
C VAL A 219 -4.49 18.24 1.80
N ARG A 220 -5.79 17.96 1.81
CA ARG A 220 -6.56 17.73 3.04
C ARG A 220 -7.10 16.31 3.01
N LEU A 221 -6.80 15.55 4.05
CA LEU A 221 -7.28 14.18 4.24
C LEU A 221 -8.07 14.13 5.54
N SER A 222 -9.36 13.88 5.42
CA SER A 222 -10.26 13.60 6.54
C SER A 222 -10.54 12.10 6.65
N THR A 223 -10.65 11.58 7.86
CA THR A 223 -10.96 10.17 8.11
C THR A 223 -11.99 10.06 9.23
N VAL A 224 -13.03 9.30 8.99
CA VAL A 224 -13.98 8.86 10.02
C VAL A 224 -13.66 7.41 10.35
N PHE A 225 -13.53 7.13 11.64
CA PHE A 225 -13.25 5.79 12.14
C PHE A 225 -14.54 5.14 12.63
N ASP A 226 -14.64 3.83 12.50
CA ASP A 226 -15.69 3.04 13.12
C ASP A 226 -15.45 2.88 14.64
N ALA A 227 -16.36 2.19 15.31
CA ALA A 227 -16.25 1.90 16.74
C ALA A 227 -15.05 1.01 17.10
N GLY A 228 -14.52 0.26 16.13
CA GLY A 228 -13.32 -0.57 16.25
C GLY A 228 -12.03 0.19 15.98
N GLY A 229 -12.09 1.46 15.53
CA GLY A 229 -10.93 2.26 15.16
C GLY A 229 -10.39 2.00 13.75
N LEU A 230 -11.13 1.28 12.90
CA LEU A 230 -10.80 1.15 11.49
C LEU A 230 -11.23 2.38 10.71
N PRO A 231 -10.44 2.85 9.71
CA PRO A 231 -10.92 3.83 8.75
C PRO A 231 -12.19 3.34 8.06
N ALA A 232 -13.33 4.03 8.26
CA ALA A 232 -14.62 3.68 7.70
C ALA A 232 -15.04 4.59 6.55
N LYS A 233 -14.71 5.88 6.63
CA LYS A 233 -14.91 6.85 5.55
C LYS A 233 -13.69 7.75 5.44
N ALA A 234 -13.38 8.16 4.22
CA ALA A 234 -12.32 9.13 3.99
C ALA A 234 -12.75 10.16 2.93
N GLY A 235 -12.25 11.39 3.09
CA GLY A 235 -12.44 12.47 2.14
C GLY A 235 -11.12 13.15 1.84
N LEU A 236 -10.92 13.48 0.56
CA LEU A 236 -9.79 14.25 0.06
C LEU A 236 -10.28 15.55 -0.54
N GLU A 237 -9.57 16.64 -0.23
CA GLU A 237 -9.63 17.89 -0.98
C GLU A 237 -8.21 18.21 -1.46
N LEU A 238 -8.08 18.40 -2.76
CA LEU A 238 -6.80 18.55 -3.46
C LEU A 238 -6.87 19.85 -4.27
N LEU A 239 -5.87 20.71 -4.14
CA LEU A 239 -5.85 22.03 -4.75
C LEU A 239 -4.45 22.37 -5.23
N ASN A 240 -4.33 22.95 -6.42
CA ASN A 240 -3.10 23.58 -6.90
C ASN A 240 -3.24 25.11 -6.87
N GLU A 241 -2.13 25.80 -6.91
CA GLU A 241 -2.12 27.26 -7.04
C GLU A 241 -2.80 27.68 -8.37
N GLY A 242 -3.81 28.52 -8.24
CA GLY A 242 -4.61 28.97 -9.39
C GLY A 242 -5.91 28.21 -9.64
N ASP A 243 -6.14 27.10 -8.95
CA ASP A 243 -7.42 26.40 -9.03
C ASP A 243 -8.52 27.21 -8.32
N GLU A 244 -9.67 27.37 -8.98
CA GLU A 244 -10.83 28.04 -8.38
C GLU A 244 -11.53 27.18 -7.32
N PHE A 245 -11.54 25.84 -7.52
CA PHE A 245 -12.18 24.89 -6.62
C PHE A 245 -11.29 23.66 -6.42
N PRO A 246 -11.32 23.07 -5.20
CA PRO A 246 -10.58 21.83 -4.95
C PRO A 246 -11.22 20.65 -5.69
N LEU A 247 -10.39 19.73 -6.16
CA LEU A 247 -10.83 18.40 -6.53
C LEU A 247 -11.22 17.67 -5.23
N ARG A 248 -12.43 17.12 -5.20
CA ARG A 248 -12.96 16.41 -4.04
C ARG A 248 -13.21 14.95 -4.36
N LEU A 249 -12.73 14.08 -3.48
CA LEU A 249 -12.94 12.65 -3.55
C LEU A 249 -13.48 12.16 -2.22
N GLY A 250 -14.41 11.22 -2.28
CA GLY A 250 -14.96 10.56 -1.11
C GLY A 250 -14.91 9.04 -1.28
N GLY A 251 -14.65 8.33 -0.20
CA GLY A 251 -14.60 6.88 -0.19
C GLY A 251 -15.18 6.29 1.10
N GLU A 252 -15.68 5.07 0.99
CA GLU A 252 -16.18 4.28 2.11
C GLU A 252 -15.49 2.92 2.13
N ALA A 253 -15.15 2.45 3.33
CA ALA A 253 -14.53 1.14 3.52
C ALA A 253 -15.53 0.03 3.17
N VAL A 254 -15.04 -0.97 2.43
CA VAL A 254 -15.79 -2.20 2.11
C VAL A 254 -15.41 -3.34 3.06
N CYS A 255 -14.16 -3.35 3.53
CA CYS A 255 -13.66 -4.29 4.53
C CYS A 255 -12.40 -3.72 5.19
N GLY A 256 -11.99 -4.31 6.31
CA GLY A 256 -10.76 -3.90 6.98
C GLY A 256 -10.38 -4.83 8.11
N ALA A 257 -9.10 -4.79 8.50
CA ALA A 257 -8.55 -5.52 9.63
C ALA A 257 -7.55 -4.67 10.40
N ARG A 258 -7.33 -5.05 11.66
CA ARG A 258 -6.33 -4.44 12.53
C ARG A 258 -5.39 -5.49 13.06
N SER A 259 -4.14 -5.11 13.18
CA SER A 259 -3.12 -5.86 13.89
C SER A 259 -2.29 -4.94 14.76
N GLU A 260 -1.43 -5.54 15.54
CA GLU A 260 -0.49 -4.82 16.40
C GLU A 260 0.91 -5.38 16.19
N ARG A 261 1.88 -4.49 15.98
CA ARG A 261 3.27 -4.87 15.76
C ARG A 261 4.21 -3.87 16.40
N ASP A 262 5.16 -4.37 17.19
CA ASP A 262 6.24 -3.55 17.78
C ASP A 262 5.72 -2.30 18.54
N GLY A 263 4.55 -2.42 19.21
CA GLY A 263 3.90 -1.32 19.93
C GLY A 263 3.14 -0.31 19.04
N HIS A 264 2.93 -0.65 17.77
CA HIS A 264 2.18 0.14 16.81
C HIS A 264 0.90 -0.60 16.40
N GLU A 265 -0.16 0.16 16.27
CA GLU A 265 -1.40 -0.30 15.67
C GLU A 265 -1.31 -0.17 14.15
N ILE A 266 -1.64 -1.24 13.44
CA ILE A 266 -1.72 -1.29 11.99
C ILE A 266 -3.19 -1.51 11.61
N ALA A 267 -3.78 -0.55 10.91
CA ALA A 267 -5.12 -0.68 10.37
C ALA A 267 -5.04 -0.68 8.83
N ILE A 268 -5.71 -1.65 8.23
CA ILE A 268 -5.80 -1.81 6.78
C ILE A 268 -7.27 -1.85 6.43
N SER A 269 -7.70 -0.95 5.55
CA SER A 269 -9.08 -0.94 5.04
C SER A 269 -9.06 -0.82 3.53
N PHE A 270 -9.84 -1.64 2.86
CA PHE A 270 -10.09 -1.49 1.44
C PHE A 270 -11.30 -0.61 1.22
N PHE A 271 -11.17 0.33 0.30
CA PHE A 271 -12.14 1.38 0.06
C PHE A 271 -12.68 1.31 -1.36
N ARG A 272 -13.94 1.64 -1.49
CA ARG A 272 -14.54 2.06 -2.74
C ARG A 272 -14.62 3.57 -2.76
N TRP A 273 -14.03 4.18 -3.78
CA TRP A 273 -13.95 5.61 -4.02
C TRP A 273 -14.81 6.01 -5.22
N SER A 274 -15.19 7.28 -5.28
CA SER A 274 -15.58 7.94 -6.51
C SER A 274 -14.44 8.84 -6.97
N LEU A 275 -13.79 8.47 -8.05
CA LEU A 275 -12.68 9.20 -8.65
C LEU A 275 -13.16 9.81 -9.98
N GLU A 276 -13.37 11.13 -10.00
CA GLU A 276 -13.89 11.86 -11.15
C GLU A 276 -15.21 11.27 -11.72
N GLY A 277 -16.05 10.70 -10.85
CA GLY A 277 -17.33 10.09 -11.22
C GLY A 277 -17.25 8.60 -11.54
N GLU A 278 -16.06 8.03 -11.64
CA GLU A 278 -15.85 6.60 -11.84
C GLU A 278 -15.64 5.87 -10.52
N PRO A 279 -16.11 4.64 -10.37
CA PRO A 279 -15.76 3.80 -9.25
C PRO A 279 -14.27 3.47 -9.30
N ALA A 280 -13.60 3.63 -8.15
CA ALA A 280 -12.20 3.25 -7.96
C ALA A 280 -12.06 2.44 -6.68
N TYR A 281 -11.08 1.57 -6.63
CA TYR A 281 -10.82 0.74 -5.45
C TYR A 281 -9.37 0.87 -5.01
N GLY A 282 -9.12 0.72 -3.72
CA GLY A 282 -7.77 0.76 -3.22
C GLY A 282 -7.66 0.55 -1.72
N CYS A 283 -6.43 0.53 -1.26
CA CYS A 283 -6.08 0.26 0.13
C CYS A 283 -5.80 1.56 0.88
N TYR A 284 -6.31 1.65 2.09
CA TYR A 284 -5.97 2.65 3.08
C TYR A 284 -5.25 1.97 4.25
N GLU A 285 -3.98 2.23 4.37
CA GLU A 285 -3.14 1.73 5.45
C GLU A 285 -2.88 2.86 6.46
N MET A 286 -3.00 2.54 7.74
CA MET A 286 -2.64 3.45 8.82
C MET A 286 -1.78 2.70 9.83
N ILE A 287 -0.66 3.31 10.20
CA ILE A 287 0.17 2.84 11.29
C ILE A 287 0.23 3.97 12.32
N ALA A 288 -0.12 3.67 13.55
CA ALA A 288 -0.17 4.65 14.62
C ALA A 288 0.57 4.13 15.86
N ARG A 289 1.26 5.02 16.55
CA ARG A 289 1.83 4.76 17.88
C ARG A 289 0.69 4.64 18.89
N ARG A 290 0.77 3.68 19.80
CA ARG A 290 -0.11 3.57 20.95
C ARG A 290 0.25 4.54 22.06
#